data_0a5e580d572f74a57980b37ae75f85d3
#
_entry.id   0a5e580d572f74a57980b37ae75f85d3
#
_cell.length_a   1.000
_cell.length_b   1.000
_cell.length_c   1.000
_cell.angle_alpha   90.00
_cell.angle_beta   90.00
_cell.angle_gamma   90.00
#
_symmetry.space_group_name_H-M   'P 1'
#
loop_
_entity.id
_entity.type
_entity.pdbx_description
1 polymer ?
#
loop_
_entity_poly.entity_id
_entity_poly.type
_entity_poly.pdbx_seq_one_letter_code
_entity_poly.pdbx_strand_id
1 'polypeptide(L)'
;EEKNMNELLKKAEVLIEALPYIQRFNRKIIVVKYGGSAMVDEELKQHVIQDVTLLKLVGFKPIIVHGGGKEISRWVEKAGMEPEFVNGLRKTDEATMEIAEMVLNKVNKSLVKLVQELGVNAVGISGKDGGMLKVEKKYSNGQDIGYVGEITQVNPKILYDLLEKDFLPIVCPIGMDENYDSYNINADDAACAIARAVHPEKLAFLTDIEGVYKDPKDKDT
;
A
#
# COMPACT_ATOMS: atom_id res chain seq x y z
N GLU A 1 27.64 0.09 34.99
CA GLU A 1 28.22 -0.80 33.94
C GLU A 1 27.42 -2.09 33.77
N GLU A 2 27.08 -2.87 34.83
CA GLU A 2 26.26 -4.10 34.74
C GLU A 2 24.87 -3.90 34.13
N LYS A 3 24.20 -2.79 34.46
CA LYS A 3 22.85 -2.49 33.93
C LYS A 3 22.89 -2.24 32.42
N ASN A 4 23.95 -1.62 31.92
CA ASN A 4 24.17 -1.37 30.50
C ASN A 4 24.53 -2.67 29.73
N MET A 5 25.32 -3.54 30.37
CA MET A 5 25.65 -4.87 29.81
C MET A 5 24.41 -5.77 29.65
N ASN A 6 23.51 -5.82 30.66
CA ASN A 6 22.28 -6.59 30.62
C ASN A 6 21.31 -6.07 29.53
N GLU A 7 21.29 -4.76 29.30
CA GLU A 7 20.49 -4.18 28.21
C GLU A 7 21.02 -4.55 26.83
N LEU A 8 22.35 -4.55 26.67
CA LEU A 8 23.01 -4.96 25.42
C LEU A 8 22.80 -6.46 25.14
N LEU A 9 22.88 -7.30 26.16
CA LEU A 9 22.62 -8.74 26.03
C LEU A 9 21.18 -9.02 25.61
N LYS A 10 20.18 -8.33 26.18
CA LYS A 10 18.77 -8.45 25.78
C LYS A 10 18.56 -8.04 24.32
N LYS A 11 19.21 -6.97 23.85
CA LYS A 11 19.13 -6.57 22.43
C LYS A 11 19.72 -7.63 21.50
N ALA A 12 20.83 -8.24 21.90
CA ALA A 12 21.44 -9.33 21.14
C ALA A 12 20.54 -10.59 21.11
N GLU A 13 19.89 -10.93 22.22
CA GLU A 13 18.95 -12.04 22.30
C GLU A 13 17.77 -11.86 21.33
N VAL A 14 17.16 -10.66 21.28
CA VAL A 14 16.09 -10.33 20.34
C VAL A 14 16.51 -10.54 18.88
N LEU A 15 17.74 -10.13 18.53
CA LEU A 15 18.26 -10.34 17.17
C LEU A 15 18.46 -11.83 16.86
N ILE A 16 18.93 -12.63 17.84
CA ILE A 16 19.09 -14.07 17.69
C ILE A 16 17.73 -14.76 17.53
N GLU A 17 16.73 -14.35 18.30
CA GLU A 17 15.36 -14.85 18.18
C GLU A 17 14.74 -14.54 16.80
N ALA A 18 15.10 -13.40 16.19
CA ALA A 18 14.63 -13.03 14.87
C ALA A 18 15.29 -13.84 13.72
N LEU A 19 16.46 -14.45 13.96
CA LEU A 19 17.27 -15.10 12.93
C LEU A 19 16.52 -16.20 12.14
N PRO A 20 15.75 -17.11 12.75
CA PRO A 20 15.00 -18.13 11.99
C PRO A 20 13.96 -17.51 11.05
N TYR A 21 13.34 -16.41 11.45
CA TYR A 21 12.37 -15.67 10.62
C TYR A 21 13.07 -14.97 9.45
N ILE A 22 14.21 -14.31 9.71
CA ILE A 22 15.04 -13.70 8.66
C ILE A 22 15.47 -14.74 7.64
N GLN A 23 15.94 -15.91 8.06
CA GLN A 23 16.32 -17.02 7.19
C GLN A 23 15.14 -17.54 6.37
N ARG A 24 13.98 -17.73 7.00
CA ARG A 24 12.75 -18.22 6.34
C ARG A 24 12.25 -17.27 5.26
N PHE A 25 12.27 -15.95 5.52
CA PHE A 25 11.70 -14.94 4.64
C PHE A 25 12.73 -14.27 3.72
N ASN A 26 14.02 -14.62 3.85
CA ASN A 26 15.07 -14.08 3.00
C ASN A 26 14.74 -14.31 1.52
N ARG A 27 14.82 -13.28 0.71
CA ARG A 27 14.47 -13.24 -0.72
C ARG A 27 13.00 -13.55 -1.04
N LYS A 28 12.13 -13.62 -0.03
CA LYS A 28 10.70 -13.83 -0.22
C LYS A 28 9.98 -12.50 -0.45
N ILE A 29 9.00 -12.52 -1.33
CA ILE A 29 8.14 -11.36 -1.57
C ILE A 29 7.15 -11.22 -0.42
N ILE A 30 6.99 -9.99 0.05
CA ILE A 30 5.98 -9.60 1.03
C ILE A 30 5.22 -8.43 0.43
N VAL A 31 3.90 -8.53 0.35
CA VAL A 31 3.05 -7.40 -0.03
C VAL A 31 2.53 -6.74 1.23
N VAL A 32 2.77 -5.44 1.36
CA VAL A 32 2.33 -4.62 2.49
C VAL A 32 1.34 -3.59 1.99
N LYS A 33 0.09 -3.72 2.40
CA LYS A 33 -0.91 -2.66 2.18
C LYS A 33 -0.81 -1.66 3.32
N TYR A 34 -0.62 -0.40 2.96
CA TYR A 34 -0.47 0.72 3.88
C TYR A 34 -1.53 1.80 3.60
N GLY A 35 -2.33 2.13 4.60
CA GLY A 35 -3.43 3.09 4.41
C GLY A 35 -4.10 3.48 5.73
N GLY A 36 -5.24 4.13 5.63
CA GLY A 36 -6.03 4.56 6.78
C GLY A 36 -5.43 5.75 7.53
N SER A 37 -5.65 5.80 8.84
CA SER A 37 -5.18 6.88 9.71
C SER A 37 -3.66 6.92 9.85
N ALA A 38 -2.99 5.78 9.70
CA ALA A 38 -1.53 5.69 9.73
C ALA A 38 -0.84 6.54 8.65
N MET A 39 -1.53 6.89 7.55
CA MET A 39 -0.98 7.76 6.51
C MET A 39 -1.08 9.25 6.83
N VAL A 40 -1.92 9.63 7.77
CA VAL A 40 -2.19 11.03 8.15
C VAL A 40 -1.34 11.45 9.34
N ASP A 41 -0.97 10.50 10.19
CA ASP A 41 -0.06 10.67 11.31
C ASP A 41 1.38 10.53 10.82
N GLU A 42 2.14 11.63 10.87
CA GLU A 42 3.52 11.67 10.36
C GLU A 42 4.47 10.79 11.16
N GLU A 43 4.29 10.66 12.47
CA GLU A 43 5.13 9.81 13.31
C GLU A 43 4.87 8.34 13.00
N LEU A 44 3.61 7.94 12.93
CA LEU A 44 3.22 6.57 12.61
C LEU A 44 3.64 6.20 11.19
N LYS A 45 3.52 7.14 10.23
CA LYS A 45 3.99 6.95 8.86
C LYS A 45 5.49 6.68 8.81
N GLN A 46 6.30 7.44 9.56
CA GLN A 46 7.73 7.22 9.63
C GLN A 46 8.06 5.85 10.23
N HIS A 47 7.41 5.43 11.30
CA HIS A 47 7.63 4.12 11.92
C HIS A 47 7.30 2.98 10.94
N VAL A 48 6.16 3.03 10.25
CA VAL A 48 5.78 2.01 9.25
C VAL A 48 6.82 1.91 8.13
N ILE A 49 7.26 3.05 7.62
CA ILE A 49 8.27 3.07 6.55
C ILE A 49 9.62 2.56 7.06
N GLN A 50 10.01 2.88 8.29
CA GLN A 50 11.21 2.31 8.91
C GLN A 50 11.14 0.78 9.02
N ASP A 51 10.00 0.25 9.47
CA ASP A 51 9.81 -1.20 9.60
C ASP A 51 9.89 -1.92 8.26
N VAL A 52 9.20 -1.40 7.22
CA VAL A 52 9.26 -1.99 5.88
C VAL A 52 10.66 -1.88 5.26
N THR A 53 11.34 -0.76 5.50
CA THR A 53 12.72 -0.56 5.05
C THR A 53 13.67 -1.53 5.75
N LEU A 54 13.47 -1.77 7.05
CA LEU A 54 14.23 -2.78 7.79
C LEU A 54 14.04 -4.18 7.19
N LEU A 55 12.80 -4.57 6.85
CA LEU A 55 12.53 -5.84 6.16
C LEU A 55 13.33 -5.96 4.87
N LYS A 56 13.39 -4.88 4.08
CA LYS A 56 14.20 -4.84 2.85
C LYS A 56 15.69 -5.03 3.14
N LEU A 57 16.22 -4.34 4.14
CA LEU A 57 17.65 -4.41 4.49
C LEU A 57 18.08 -5.78 5.02
N VAL A 58 17.19 -6.51 5.69
CA VAL A 58 17.46 -7.89 6.15
C VAL A 58 17.19 -8.96 5.09
N GLY A 59 16.90 -8.57 3.85
CA GLY A 59 16.88 -9.46 2.69
C GLY A 59 15.50 -9.86 2.18
N PHE A 60 14.41 -9.32 2.72
CA PHE A 60 13.06 -9.52 2.20
C PHE A 60 12.87 -8.71 0.91
N LYS A 61 11.84 -9.04 0.14
CA LYS A 61 11.45 -8.30 -1.08
C LYS A 61 10.06 -7.68 -0.87
N PRO A 62 9.95 -6.54 -0.15
CA PRO A 62 8.66 -5.91 0.08
C PRO A 62 8.16 -5.16 -1.15
N ILE A 63 6.84 -5.21 -1.35
CA ILE A 63 6.07 -4.36 -2.25
C ILE A 63 5.08 -3.60 -1.37
N ILE A 64 5.10 -2.27 -1.42
CA ILE A 64 4.11 -1.44 -0.73
C ILE A 64 2.99 -1.12 -1.71
N VAL A 65 1.73 -1.35 -1.28
CA VAL A 65 0.54 -0.83 -1.94
C VAL A 65 -0.12 0.16 -1.00
N HIS A 66 -0.19 1.42 -1.38
CA HIS A 66 -0.70 2.46 -0.48
C HIS A 66 -2.10 2.92 -0.84
N GLY A 67 -2.82 3.45 0.16
CA GLY A 67 -4.05 4.19 -0.01
C GLY A 67 -3.82 5.69 -0.07
N GLY A 68 -4.87 6.47 0.21
CA GLY A 68 -4.82 7.94 0.24
C GLY A 68 -6.19 8.60 0.31
N GLY A 69 -7.21 7.83 0.74
CA GLY A 69 -8.59 8.30 0.73
C GLY A 69 -8.83 9.59 1.51
N LYS A 70 -8.22 9.75 2.68
CA LYS A 70 -8.34 10.97 3.49
C LYS A 70 -7.72 12.18 2.78
N GLU A 71 -6.57 11.98 2.14
CA GLU A 71 -5.89 13.04 1.39
C GLU A 71 -6.67 13.44 0.14
N ILE A 72 -7.27 12.46 -0.57
CA ILE A 72 -8.18 12.75 -1.69
C ILE A 72 -9.36 13.57 -1.21
N SER A 73 -10.04 13.18 -0.13
CA SER A 73 -11.18 13.94 0.43
C SER A 73 -10.79 15.37 0.74
N ARG A 74 -9.66 15.58 1.40
CA ARG A 74 -9.13 16.92 1.72
C ARG A 74 -8.94 17.80 0.48
N TRP A 75 -8.43 17.22 -0.61
CA TRP A 75 -8.22 17.99 -1.85
C TRP A 75 -9.50 18.21 -2.65
N VAL A 76 -10.45 17.26 -2.63
CA VAL A 76 -11.80 17.43 -3.20
C VAL A 76 -12.51 18.60 -2.52
N GLU A 77 -12.49 18.66 -1.18
CA GLU A 77 -13.05 19.77 -0.40
C GLU A 77 -12.35 21.10 -0.71
N LYS A 78 -11.03 21.11 -0.84
CA LYS A 78 -10.27 22.32 -1.25
C LYS A 78 -10.61 22.80 -2.66
N ALA A 79 -11.03 21.91 -3.54
CA ALA A 79 -11.53 22.25 -4.87
C ALA A 79 -12.98 22.75 -4.86
N GLY A 80 -13.62 22.86 -3.68
CA GLY A 80 -15.01 23.32 -3.53
C GLY A 80 -16.05 22.24 -3.84
N MET A 81 -15.65 20.96 -3.84
CA MET A 81 -16.52 19.82 -4.04
C MET A 81 -16.72 19.04 -2.74
N GLU A 82 -17.76 18.20 -2.69
CA GLU A 82 -18.01 17.33 -1.54
C GLU A 82 -17.61 15.89 -1.86
N PRO A 83 -16.84 15.21 -0.98
CA PRO A 83 -16.54 13.80 -1.15
C PRO A 83 -17.81 12.95 -0.97
N GLU A 84 -18.14 12.15 -1.96
CA GLU A 84 -19.29 11.23 -1.91
C GLU A 84 -18.81 9.78 -1.83
N PHE A 85 -19.55 8.97 -1.07
CA PHE A 85 -19.28 7.53 -0.92
C PHE A 85 -20.55 6.71 -1.09
N VAL A 86 -20.42 5.56 -1.75
CA VAL A 86 -21.49 4.58 -1.92
C VAL A 86 -20.96 3.23 -1.45
N ASN A 87 -21.55 2.67 -0.41
CA ASN A 87 -21.12 1.40 0.19
C ASN A 87 -19.62 1.33 0.50
N GLY A 88 -19.05 2.41 1.02
CA GLY A 88 -17.63 2.53 1.36
C GLY A 88 -16.68 2.80 0.18
N LEU A 89 -17.19 2.81 -1.06
CA LEU A 89 -16.43 3.19 -2.24
C LEU A 89 -16.65 4.67 -2.58
N ARG A 90 -15.58 5.37 -2.94
CA ARG A 90 -15.65 6.78 -3.36
C ARG A 90 -16.36 6.87 -4.71
N LYS A 91 -17.47 7.58 -4.76
CA LYS A 91 -18.05 8.01 -6.02
C LYS A 91 -17.07 8.97 -6.70
N THR A 92 -16.66 8.63 -7.91
CA THR A 92 -15.52 9.26 -8.59
C THR A 92 -15.94 9.72 -9.98
N ASP A 93 -16.45 10.94 -10.08
CA ASP A 93 -16.67 11.60 -11.36
C ASP A 93 -15.33 12.01 -12.01
N GLU A 94 -15.36 12.57 -13.20
CA GLU A 94 -14.16 12.97 -13.95
C GLU A 94 -13.27 13.94 -13.18
N ALA A 95 -13.84 14.96 -12.58
CA ALA A 95 -13.11 15.96 -11.79
C ALA A 95 -12.51 15.34 -10.52
N THR A 96 -13.25 14.48 -9.84
CA THR A 96 -12.76 13.74 -8.68
C THR A 96 -11.66 12.76 -9.07
N MET A 97 -11.74 12.12 -10.26
CA MET A 97 -10.70 11.21 -10.74
C MET A 97 -9.38 11.95 -11.01
N GLU A 98 -9.45 13.12 -11.63
CA GLU A 98 -8.27 13.97 -11.86
C GLU A 98 -7.58 14.33 -10.52
N ILE A 99 -8.36 14.76 -9.53
CA ILE A 99 -7.85 15.05 -8.19
C ILE A 99 -7.26 13.77 -7.54
N ALA A 100 -7.96 12.66 -7.61
CA ALA A 100 -7.49 11.39 -7.04
C ALA A 100 -6.16 10.97 -7.64
N GLU A 101 -6.00 11.06 -8.96
CA GLU A 101 -4.75 10.71 -9.64
C GLU A 101 -3.59 11.62 -9.22
N MET A 102 -3.80 12.94 -9.18
CA MET A 102 -2.80 13.90 -8.70
C MET A 102 -2.39 13.62 -7.25
N VAL A 103 -3.38 13.46 -6.38
CA VAL A 103 -3.15 13.27 -4.93
C VAL A 103 -2.47 11.96 -4.63
N LEU A 104 -2.92 10.86 -5.22
CA LEU A 104 -2.33 9.55 -5.01
C LEU A 104 -0.88 9.48 -5.51
N ASN A 105 -0.56 10.12 -6.64
CA ASN A 105 0.82 10.21 -7.11
C ASN A 105 1.69 11.07 -6.19
N LYS A 106 1.16 12.15 -5.63
CA LYS A 106 1.85 12.94 -4.62
C LYS A 106 2.15 12.12 -3.37
N VAL A 107 1.16 11.39 -2.85
CA VAL A 107 1.34 10.47 -1.71
C VAL A 107 2.40 9.42 -2.02
N ASN A 108 2.32 8.81 -3.20
CA ASN A 108 3.29 7.82 -3.69
C ASN A 108 4.72 8.36 -3.63
N LYS A 109 4.98 9.54 -4.17
CA LYS A 109 6.32 10.14 -4.17
C LYS A 109 6.78 10.59 -2.78
N SER A 110 5.86 10.92 -1.88
CA SER A 110 6.23 11.22 -0.48
C SER A 110 6.74 9.97 0.25
N LEU A 111 6.16 8.80 -0.03
CA LEU A 111 6.63 7.53 0.52
C LEU A 111 7.99 7.13 -0.08
N VAL A 112 8.18 7.32 -1.38
CA VAL A 112 9.49 7.14 -2.03
C VAL A 112 10.56 7.95 -1.33
N LYS A 113 10.29 9.23 -1.07
CA LYS A 113 11.23 10.11 -0.36
C LYS A 113 11.63 9.52 1.00
N LEU A 114 10.67 9.08 1.81
CA LEU A 114 10.94 8.53 3.15
C LEU A 114 11.81 7.26 3.10
N VAL A 115 11.57 6.39 2.14
CA VAL A 115 12.39 5.17 1.96
C VAL A 115 13.80 5.54 1.50
N GLN A 116 13.94 6.49 0.56
CA GLN A 116 15.24 6.97 0.10
C GLN A 116 16.05 7.63 1.23
N GLU A 117 15.42 8.37 2.13
CA GLU A 117 16.06 8.97 3.32
C GLU A 117 16.67 7.91 4.26
N LEU A 118 16.14 6.68 4.23
CA LEU A 118 16.66 5.53 4.98
C LEU A 118 17.72 4.73 4.21
N GLY A 119 18.17 5.20 3.05
CA GLY A 119 19.25 4.58 2.27
C GLY A 119 18.81 3.38 1.42
N VAL A 120 17.52 3.19 1.18
CA VAL A 120 16.98 2.14 0.31
C VAL A 120 16.43 2.75 -0.96
N ASN A 121 16.77 2.15 -2.12
CA ASN A 121 16.26 2.60 -3.41
C ASN A 121 14.81 2.16 -3.60
N ALA A 122 13.90 3.12 -3.65
CA ALA A 122 12.48 2.90 -3.92
C ALA A 122 12.07 3.46 -5.27
N VAL A 123 11.12 2.81 -5.91
CA VAL A 123 10.48 3.29 -7.14
C VAL A 123 8.98 3.35 -6.93
N GLY A 124 8.41 4.54 -7.06
CA GLY A 124 6.98 4.76 -7.02
C GLY A 124 6.36 4.63 -8.41
N ILE A 125 5.41 3.73 -8.53
CA ILE A 125 4.64 3.45 -9.75
C ILE A 125 3.15 3.43 -9.47
N SER A 126 2.34 3.57 -10.51
CA SER A 126 0.91 3.29 -10.45
C SER A 126 0.58 1.99 -11.17
N GLY A 127 -0.65 1.52 -11.05
CA GLY A 127 -1.14 0.38 -11.84
C GLY A 127 -1.15 0.63 -13.35
N LYS A 128 -1.00 1.89 -13.78
CA LYS A 128 -0.86 2.26 -15.19
C LYS A 128 0.50 1.88 -15.76
N ASP A 129 1.55 1.97 -14.93
CA ASP A 129 2.93 1.74 -15.36
C ASP A 129 3.14 0.27 -15.72
N GLY A 130 3.74 0.04 -16.89
CA GLY A 130 3.93 -1.29 -17.42
C GLY A 130 2.64 -2.07 -17.70
N GLY A 131 1.49 -1.39 -17.75
CA GLY A 131 0.18 -2.04 -17.90
C GLY A 131 -0.12 -3.01 -16.75
N MET A 132 0.31 -2.67 -15.53
CA MET A 132 0.27 -3.59 -14.39
C MET A 132 -1.15 -3.93 -13.95
N LEU A 133 -2.04 -2.94 -13.82
CA LEU A 133 -3.43 -3.14 -13.39
C LEU A 133 -4.39 -2.74 -14.51
N LYS A 134 -4.96 -3.74 -15.17
CA LYS A 134 -6.06 -3.57 -16.11
C LYS A 134 -7.38 -3.65 -15.35
N VAL A 135 -8.28 -2.72 -15.64
CA VAL A 135 -9.56 -2.61 -14.95
C VAL A 135 -10.73 -2.53 -15.94
N GLU A 136 -11.90 -2.79 -15.41
CA GLU A 136 -13.17 -2.36 -15.97
C GLU A 136 -13.97 -1.57 -14.94
N LYS A 137 -15.02 -0.89 -15.38
CA LYS A 137 -15.85 -0.06 -14.52
C LYS A 137 -16.52 -0.90 -13.44
N LYS A 138 -16.36 -0.49 -12.18
CA LYS A 138 -17.01 -1.12 -11.03
C LYS A 138 -18.33 -0.42 -10.71
N TYR A 139 -19.37 -1.21 -10.51
CA TYR A 139 -20.67 -0.76 -10.04
C TYR A 139 -20.86 -1.15 -8.57
N SER A 140 -21.56 -0.31 -7.80
CA SER A 140 -21.92 -0.63 -6.43
C SER A 140 -23.40 -0.93 -6.34
N ASN A 141 -23.77 -2.21 -6.14
CA ASN A 141 -25.14 -2.70 -6.15
C ASN A 141 -25.93 -2.25 -7.41
N GLY A 142 -25.29 -2.30 -8.58
CA GLY A 142 -25.86 -1.86 -9.84
C GLY A 142 -25.86 -0.35 -10.07
N GLN A 143 -25.39 0.45 -9.12
CA GLN A 143 -25.26 1.89 -9.27
C GLN A 143 -23.92 2.25 -9.91
N ASP A 144 -23.94 3.12 -10.91
CA ASP A 144 -22.74 3.74 -11.47
C ASP A 144 -22.11 4.71 -10.44
N ILE A 145 -20.88 4.47 -10.08
CA ILE A 145 -20.11 5.26 -9.14
C ILE A 145 -18.94 6.01 -9.80
N GLY A 146 -18.94 6.10 -11.14
CA GLY A 146 -17.97 6.83 -11.94
C GLY A 146 -16.70 6.02 -12.23
N TYR A 147 -15.55 6.68 -12.18
CA TYR A 147 -14.23 6.10 -12.49
C TYR A 147 -13.67 5.28 -11.33
N VAL A 148 -14.43 4.28 -10.90
CA VAL A 148 -14.00 3.27 -9.93
C VAL A 148 -13.76 1.96 -10.68
N GLY A 149 -12.55 1.42 -10.52
CA GLY A 149 -12.11 0.24 -11.28
C GLY A 149 -12.21 -1.05 -10.49
N GLU A 150 -12.64 -2.09 -11.16
CA GLU A 150 -12.48 -3.48 -10.76
C GLU A 150 -11.35 -4.11 -11.55
N ILE A 151 -10.37 -4.71 -10.88
CA ILE A 151 -9.19 -5.27 -11.54
C ILE A 151 -9.58 -6.56 -12.25
N THR A 152 -9.36 -6.61 -13.56
CA THR A 152 -9.62 -7.78 -14.40
C THR A 152 -8.36 -8.57 -14.72
N GLN A 153 -7.20 -7.90 -14.75
CA GLN A 153 -5.91 -8.52 -15.02
C GLN A 153 -4.78 -7.78 -14.33
N VAL A 154 -3.82 -8.54 -13.81
CA VAL A 154 -2.55 -8.02 -13.27
C VAL A 154 -1.40 -8.53 -14.11
N ASN A 155 -0.56 -7.61 -14.61
CA ASN A 155 0.72 -7.95 -15.22
C ASN A 155 1.85 -7.63 -14.21
N PRO A 156 2.39 -8.63 -13.51
CA PRO A 156 3.37 -8.40 -12.45
C PRO A 156 4.80 -8.15 -12.97
N LYS A 157 5.03 -8.13 -14.29
CA LYS A 157 6.37 -8.07 -14.87
C LYS A 157 7.21 -6.92 -14.31
N ILE A 158 6.64 -5.71 -14.27
CA ILE A 158 7.37 -4.53 -13.75
C ILE A 158 7.77 -4.70 -12.28
N LEU A 159 6.93 -5.35 -11.47
CA LEU A 159 7.23 -5.62 -10.06
C LEU A 159 8.41 -6.59 -9.92
N TYR A 160 8.42 -7.68 -10.68
CA TYR A 160 9.53 -8.63 -10.68
C TYR A 160 10.82 -7.98 -11.15
N ASP A 161 10.78 -7.20 -12.24
CA ASP A 161 11.96 -6.51 -12.78
C ASP A 161 12.55 -5.53 -11.74
N LEU A 162 11.71 -4.78 -11.03
CA LEU A 162 12.15 -3.87 -9.96
C LEU A 162 12.74 -4.62 -8.76
N LEU A 163 12.07 -5.68 -8.30
CA LEU A 163 12.57 -6.51 -7.19
C LEU A 163 13.89 -7.21 -7.53
N GLU A 164 14.06 -7.66 -8.77
CA GLU A 164 15.30 -8.28 -9.23
C GLU A 164 16.46 -7.28 -9.26
N LYS A 165 16.18 -6.03 -9.59
CA LYS A 165 17.15 -4.92 -9.59
C LYS A 165 17.32 -4.25 -8.21
N ASP A 166 16.82 -4.90 -7.18
CA ASP A 166 16.96 -4.49 -5.78
C ASP A 166 16.25 -3.18 -5.41
N PHE A 167 15.22 -2.79 -6.17
CA PHE A 167 14.34 -1.69 -5.82
C PHE A 167 13.21 -2.14 -4.88
N LEU A 168 12.70 -1.21 -4.09
CA LEU A 168 11.46 -1.37 -3.34
C LEU A 168 10.32 -0.69 -4.11
N PRO A 169 9.40 -1.45 -4.72
CA PRO A 169 8.27 -0.90 -5.44
C PRO A 169 7.22 -0.34 -4.47
N ILE A 170 6.73 0.87 -4.75
CA ILE A 170 5.62 1.50 -4.04
C ILE A 170 4.52 1.76 -5.05
N VAL A 171 3.38 1.09 -4.89
CA VAL A 171 2.29 1.06 -5.86
C VAL A 171 1.16 1.97 -5.46
N CYS A 172 0.79 2.85 -6.37
CA CYS A 172 -0.39 3.70 -6.31
C CYS A 172 -1.59 2.95 -6.94
N PRO A 173 -2.76 2.87 -6.29
CA PRO A 173 -3.91 2.07 -6.76
C PRO A 173 -4.73 2.79 -7.83
N ILE A 174 -4.12 3.00 -8.98
CA ILE A 174 -4.75 3.54 -10.19
C ILE A 174 -4.51 2.54 -11.31
N GLY A 175 -5.55 2.19 -12.05
CA GLY A 175 -5.46 1.32 -13.21
C GLY A 175 -5.97 2.00 -14.48
N MET A 176 -5.92 1.28 -15.59
CA MET A 176 -6.48 1.71 -16.88
C MET A 176 -7.44 0.65 -17.42
N ASP A 177 -8.49 1.12 -18.07
CA ASP A 177 -9.38 0.26 -18.86
C ASP A 177 -8.82 -0.02 -20.28
N GLU A 178 -9.63 -0.63 -21.12
CA GLU A 178 -9.27 -0.94 -22.53
C GLU A 178 -9.07 0.31 -23.40
N ASN A 179 -9.65 1.44 -23.01
CA ASN A 179 -9.51 2.73 -23.69
C ASN A 179 -8.35 3.57 -23.11
N TYR A 180 -7.61 3.03 -22.13
CA TYR A 180 -6.54 3.69 -21.40
C TYR A 180 -7.02 4.83 -20.49
N ASP A 181 -8.30 4.88 -20.16
CA ASP A 181 -8.85 5.79 -19.17
C ASP A 181 -8.44 5.38 -17.76
N SER A 182 -8.14 6.37 -16.92
CA SER A 182 -7.71 6.16 -15.53
C SER A 182 -8.89 5.84 -14.62
N TYR A 183 -8.71 4.86 -13.74
CA TYR A 183 -9.69 4.47 -12.73
C TYR A 183 -9.06 4.44 -11.34
N ASN A 184 -9.80 4.95 -10.37
CA ASN A 184 -9.47 4.83 -8.95
C ASN A 184 -9.82 3.41 -8.48
N ILE A 185 -8.85 2.74 -7.85
CA ILE A 185 -9.02 1.38 -7.33
C ILE A 185 -9.00 1.42 -5.81
N ASN A 186 -9.84 0.64 -5.15
CA ASN A 186 -9.72 0.41 -3.72
C ASN A 186 -8.35 -0.20 -3.41
N ALA A 187 -7.62 0.37 -2.44
CA ALA A 187 -6.25 -0.04 -2.16
C ALA A 187 -6.16 -1.48 -1.61
N ASP A 188 -7.16 -1.95 -0.88
CA ASP A 188 -7.22 -3.33 -0.39
C ASP A 188 -7.43 -4.30 -1.57
N ASP A 189 -8.33 -3.96 -2.50
CA ASP A 189 -8.56 -4.74 -3.74
C ASP A 189 -7.27 -4.81 -4.57
N ALA A 190 -6.55 -3.68 -4.71
CA ALA A 190 -5.28 -3.63 -5.43
C ALA A 190 -4.21 -4.51 -4.76
N ALA A 191 -4.07 -4.44 -3.43
CA ALA A 191 -3.12 -5.25 -2.69
C ALA A 191 -3.43 -6.75 -2.82
N CYS A 192 -4.70 -7.13 -2.72
CA CYS A 192 -5.13 -8.52 -2.92
C CYS A 192 -4.87 -9.03 -4.34
N ALA A 193 -5.15 -8.21 -5.36
CA ALA A 193 -4.92 -8.59 -6.75
C ALA A 193 -3.43 -8.74 -7.06
N ILE A 194 -2.60 -7.81 -6.60
CA ILE A 194 -1.14 -7.89 -6.74
C ILE A 194 -0.61 -9.13 -6.01
N ALA A 195 -1.06 -9.39 -4.77
CA ALA A 195 -0.64 -10.56 -4.02
C ALA A 195 -0.99 -11.87 -4.75
N ARG A 196 -2.19 -11.97 -5.33
CA ARG A 196 -2.56 -13.13 -6.15
C ARG A 196 -1.65 -13.32 -7.36
N ALA A 197 -1.16 -12.25 -7.95
CA ALA A 197 -0.30 -12.30 -9.14
C ALA A 197 1.17 -12.62 -8.80
N VAL A 198 1.70 -12.11 -7.67
CA VAL A 198 3.12 -12.30 -7.31
C VAL A 198 3.36 -13.45 -6.35
N HIS A 199 2.30 -14.06 -5.81
CA HIS A 199 2.37 -15.17 -4.86
C HIS A 199 3.35 -14.91 -3.70
N PRO A 200 3.12 -13.86 -2.88
CA PRO A 200 4.02 -13.51 -1.81
C PRO A 200 3.98 -14.54 -0.68
N GLU A 201 5.02 -14.60 0.13
CA GLU A 201 5.02 -15.38 1.36
C GLU A 201 4.01 -14.84 2.39
N LYS A 202 3.83 -13.51 2.40
CA LYS A 202 2.87 -12.81 3.26
C LYS A 202 2.20 -11.65 2.51
N LEU A 203 0.92 -11.44 2.83
CA LEU A 203 0.19 -10.21 2.57
C LEU A 203 -0.16 -9.60 3.93
N ALA A 204 0.38 -8.43 4.22
CA ALA A 204 0.14 -7.72 5.46
C ALA A 204 -0.72 -6.48 5.22
N PHE A 205 -1.78 -6.34 6.00
CA PHE A 205 -2.59 -5.12 6.04
C PHE A 205 -2.22 -4.33 7.29
N LEU A 206 -1.65 -3.16 7.10
CA LEU A 206 -1.39 -2.22 8.18
C LEU A 206 -2.61 -1.33 8.35
N THR A 207 -3.29 -1.47 9.47
CA THR A 207 -4.57 -0.84 9.76
C THR A 207 -4.58 -0.29 11.17
N ASP A 208 -5.47 0.63 11.44
CA ASP A 208 -5.74 1.23 12.75
C ASP A 208 -6.80 0.49 13.58
N ILE A 209 -7.27 -0.65 13.07
CA ILE A 209 -8.20 -1.54 13.81
C ILE A 209 -7.44 -2.76 14.37
N GLU A 210 -7.89 -3.22 15.53
CA GLU A 210 -7.21 -4.28 16.29
C GLU A 210 -7.31 -5.67 15.63
N GLY A 211 -8.30 -5.87 14.75
CA GLY A 211 -8.51 -7.15 14.09
C GLY A 211 -9.77 -7.21 13.24
N VAL A 212 -10.07 -8.40 12.76
CA VAL A 212 -11.31 -8.71 12.03
C VAL A 212 -12.30 -9.29 13.01
N TYR A 213 -13.42 -8.60 13.22
CA TYR A 213 -14.49 -9.01 14.11
C TYR A 213 -15.59 -9.73 13.33
N LYS A 214 -16.25 -10.71 13.96
CA LYS A 214 -17.46 -11.33 13.40
C LYS A 214 -18.62 -10.34 13.37
N ASP A 215 -18.72 -9.49 14.39
CA ASP A 215 -19.61 -8.33 14.46
C ASP A 215 -18.77 -7.08 14.76
N PRO A 216 -18.76 -6.07 13.86
CA PRO A 216 -18.00 -4.83 14.09
C PRO A 216 -18.40 -4.05 15.35
N LYS A 217 -19.56 -4.35 15.93
CA LYS A 217 -20.06 -3.73 17.18
C LYS A 217 -19.66 -4.50 18.42
N ASP A 218 -19.20 -5.73 18.26
CA ASP A 218 -18.77 -6.61 19.35
C ASP A 218 -17.27 -6.91 19.20
N LYS A 219 -16.47 -6.19 20.00
CA LYS A 219 -15.01 -6.29 19.97
C LYS A 219 -14.45 -7.58 20.60
N ASP A 220 -15.32 -8.38 21.22
CA ASP A 220 -14.94 -9.64 21.85
C ASP A 220 -15.13 -10.86 20.91
N THR A 221 -15.50 -10.63 19.63
CA THR A 221 -15.67 -11.64 18.59
C THR A 221 -14.69 -11.40 17.46
#